data_bb727d3a1e51b7c0bb8c5b124e8d9094
#
_entry.id   bb727d3a1e51b7c0bb8c5b124e8d9094
#
_cell.length_a   1.000
_cell.length_b   1.000
_cell.length_c   1.000
_cell.angle_alpha   90.00
_cell.angle_beta   90.00
_cell.angle_gamma   90.00
#
_symmetry.space_group_name_H-M   'P 1'
#
loop_
_entity.id
_entity.type
_entity.pdbx_description
1 polymer ?
#
loop_
_entity_poly.entity_id
_entity_poly.type
_entity_poly.pdbx_seq_one_letter_code
_entity_poly.pdbx_strand_id
1 'polypeptide(L)'
;PYNGICQEFRKIAPNFGFIERYKDEKKNITKIAKEEWHFRFVGYPHSKIITNKDLCLEEYIEYLKEYKYPKFLNSYGYKISYIPYENQNETIILQENQMISGNNVDGFILSERVSDE
;
A
#
# COMPACT_ATOMS: atom_id res chain seq x y z
N PRO A 1 -6.10 1.46 -29.58
CA PRO A 1 -4.79 2.06 -29.29
C PRO A 1 -4.70 2.58 -27.85
N TYR A 2 -5.67 3.36 -27.45
CA TYR A 2 -5.70 3.90 -26.08
C TYR A 2 -5.80 2.79 -25.03
N ASN A 3 -6.66 1.81 -25.29
CA ASN A 3 -6.85 0.69 -24.38
C ASN A 3 -5.59 -0.15 -24.25
N GLY A 4 -4.83 -0.30 -25.32
CA GLY A 4 -3.61 -1.08 -25.30
C GLY A 4 -2.54 -0.48 -24.39
N ILE A 5 -2.38 0.85 -24.44
CA ILE A 5 -1.43 1.56 -23.59
C ILE A 5 -1.80 1.40 -22.12
N CYS A 6 -3.07 1.57 -21.79
CA CYS A 6 -3.52 1.46 -20.41
C CYS A 6 -3.41 0.04 -19.87
N GLN A 7 -3.64 -0.96 -20.72
CA GLN A 7 -3.48 -2.35 -20.31
C GLN A 7 -2.01 -2.69 -20.05
N GLU A 8 -1.10 -2.17 -20.85
CA GLU A 8 0.33 -2.36 -20.59
C GLU A 8 0.73 -1.72 -19.28
N PHE A 9 0.27 -0.50 -19.02
CA PHE A 9 0.56 0.16 -17.75
C PHE A 9 -0.01 -0.64 -16.58
N ARG A 10 -1.22 -1.20 -16.72
CA ARG A 10 -1.85 -2.00 -15.67
C ARG A 10 -0.98 -3.18 -15.27
N LYS A 11 -0.31 -3.82 -16.24
CA LYS A 11 0.55 -4.97 -15.97
C LYS A 11 1.79 -4.60 -15.17
N ILE A 12 2.38 -3.44 -15.44
CA ILE A 12 3.66 -3.06 -14.83
C ILE A 12 3.50 -2.13 -13.63
N ALA A 13 2.34 -1.52 -13.47
CA ALA A 13 2.11 -0.50 -12.45
C ALA A 13 2.51 -0.95 -11.04
N PRO A 14 2.18 -2.18 -10.58
CA PRO A 14 2.57 -2.60 -9.23
C PRO A 14 4.09 -2.65 -9.01
N ASN A 15 4.86 -2.86 -10.07
CA ASN A 15 6.33 -2.88 -9.94
C ASN A 15 6.90 -1.50 -9.69
N PHE A 16 6.13 -0.45 -9.98
CA PHE A 16 6.55 0.94 -9.82
C PHE A 16 5.77 1.68 -8.74
N GLY A 17 5.08 0.94 -7.88
CA GLY A 17 4.40 1.54 -6.73
C GLY A 17 2.98 1.99 -6.98
N PHE A 18 2.38 1.67 -8.12
CA PHE A 18 1.01 2.10 -8.45
C PHE A 18 0.03 0.95 -8.32
N ILE A 19 -1.19 1.27 -7.92
CA ILE A 19 -2.30 0.33 -7.92
C ILE A 19 -3.45 0.89 -8.75
N GLU A 20 -4.25 -0.01 -9.30
CA GLU A 20 -5.50 0.37 -9.92
C GLU A 20 -6.53 0.59 -8.81
N ARG A 21 -7.09 1.79 -8.75
CA ARG A 21 -8.08 2.16 -7.75
C ARG A 21 -9.47 1.87 -8.30
N TYR A 22 -10.41 1.58 -7.40
CA TYR A 22 -11.84 1.46 -7.71
C TYR A 22 -12.18 0.40 -8.75
N LYS A 23 -11.66 -0.81 -8.52
CA LYS A 23 -12.03 -1.96 -9.34
C LYS A 23 -13.50 -2.29 -9.13
N ASP A 24 -14.15 -2.76 -10.19
CA ASP A 24 -15.58 -3.03 -10.14
C ASP A 24 -15.94 -4.06 -9.06
N GLU A 25 -15.15 -5.11 -8.92
CA GLU A 25 -15.38 -6.14 -7.91
C GLU A 25 -15.21 -5.65 -6.47
N LYS A 26 -14.62 -4.47 -6.28
CA LYS A 26 -14.43 -3.88 -4.95
C LYS A 26 -15.41 -2.73 -4.66
N LYS A 27 -16.38 -2.52 -5.53
CA LYS A 27 -17.34 -1.42 -5.42
C LYS A 27 -18.07 -1.39 -4.09
N ASN A 28 -18.38 -2.55 -3.52
CA ASN A 28 -19.08 -2.62 -2.24
C ASN A 28 -18.22 -2.15 -1.07
N ILE A 29 -16.90 -2.22 -1.21
CA ILE A 29 -15.94 -1.83 -0.18
C ILE A 29 -15.57 -0.37 -0.33
N THR A 30 -15.19 0.06 -1.53
CA THR A 30 -14.75 1.42 -1.80
C THR A 30 -15.91 2.40 -1.89
N LYS A 31 -17.13 1.91 -2.16
CA LYS A 31 -18.33 2.70 -2.39
C LYS A 31 -18.26 3.53 -3.67
N ILE A 32 -17.31 3.22 -4.53
CA ILE A 32 -17.09 3.92 -5.78
C ILE A 32 -17.07 2.90 -6.91
N ALA A 33 -17.85 3.16 -7.97
CA ALA A 33 -17.86 2.30 -9.14
C ALA A 33 -16.49 2.31 -9.82
N LYS A 34 -16.21 1.26 -10.58
CA LYS A 34 -14.95 1.16 -11.31
C LYS A 34 -14.71 2.42 -12.15
N GLU A 35 -13.51 2.96 -12.03
CA GLU A 35 -13.03 4.01 -12.91
C GLU A 35 -11.86 3.44 -13.68
N GLU A 36 -11.99 3.31 -14.99
CA GLU A 36 -10.91 2.86 -15.82
C GLU A 36 -9.80 3.90 -15.82
N TRP A 37 -8.57 3.44 -15.81
CA TRP A 37 -7.39 4.31 -15.88
C TRP A 37 -7.15 5.14 -14.62
N HIS A 38 -7.83 4.84 -13.51
CA HIS A 38 -7.55 5.51 -12.26
C HIS A 38 -6.51 4.70 -11.48
N PHE A 39 -5.29 5.21 -11.44
CA PHE A 39 -4.19 4.59 -10.73
C PHE A 39 -3.74 5.52 -9.61
N ARG A 40 -3.30 4.92 -8.52
CA ARG A 40 -2.81 5.67 -7.36
C ARG A 40 -1.43 5.17 -6.99
N PHE A 41 -0.52 6.09 -6.72
CA PHE A 41 0.79 5.75 -6.18
C PHE A 41 0.67 5.45 -4.69
N VAL A 42 1.09 4.27 -4.29
CA VAL A 42 1.12 3.86 -2.88
C VAL A 42 2.51 3.43 -2.46
N GLY A 43 3.42 3.35 -3.40
CA GLY A 43 4.80 2.95 -3.16
C GLY A 43 5.01 1.44 -3.20
N TYR A 44 6.23 1.07 -3.46
CA TYR A 44 6.68 -0.32 -3.43
C TYR A 44 7.18 -0.62 -2.01
N PRO A 45 6.90 -1.74 -1.36
CA PRO A 45 6.28 -2.95 -1.91
C PRO A 45 4.75 -3.00 -1.75
N HIS A 46 4.13 -1.95 -1.23
CA HIS A 46 2.70 -1.96 -0.94
C HIS A 46 1.87 -2.28 -2.19
N SER A 47 2.25 -1.71 -3.31
CA SER A 47 1.57 -1.95 -4.58
C SER A 47 1.59 -3.42 -4.98
N LYS A 48 2.71 -4.10 -4.75
CA LYS A 48 2.83 -5.54 -5.06
C LYS A 48 1.97 -6.38 -4.14
N ILE A 49 1.98 -6.05 -2.85
CA ILE A 49 1.19 -6.80 -1.86
C ILE A 49 -0.30 -6.66 -2.16
N ILE A 50 -0.74 -5.43 -2.39
CA ILE A 50 -2.14 -5.13 -2.72
C ILE A 50 -2.58 -5.91 -3.96
N THR A 51 -1.78 -5.85 -5.00
CA THR A 51 -2.11 -6.48 -6.28
C THR A 51 -2.10 -8.01 -6.17
N ASN A 52 -1.08 -8.59 -5.53
CA ASN A 52 -0.97 -10.04 -5.42
C ASN A 52 -2.02 -10.65 -4.52
N LYS A 53 -2.49 -9.94 -3.52
CA LYS A 53 -3.54 -10.41 -2.62
C LYS A 53 -4.92 -10.01 -3.11
N ASP A 54 -4.98 -9.30 -4.22
CA ASP A 54 -6.24 -8.81 -4.81
C ASP A 54 -7.06 -8.01 -3.79
N LEU A 55 -6.40 -7.05 -3.15
CA LEU A 55 -7.04 -6.16 -2.20
C LEU A 55 -7.33 -4.81 -2.85
N CYS A 56 -8.29 -4.07 -2.30
CA CYS A 56 -8.34 -2.64 -2.54
C CYS A 56 -7.53 -1.93 -1.43
N LEU A 57 -7.31 -0.63 -1.58
CA LEU A 57 -6.52 0.11 -0.60
C LEU A 57 -7.13 0.04 0.79
N GLU A 58 -8.45 0.15 0.87
CA GLU A 58 -9.16 0.08 2.14
C GLU A 58 -8.94 -1.25 2.86
N GLU A 59 -8.95 -2.33 2.10
CA GLU A 59 -8.69 -3.67 2.67
C GLU A 59 -7.25 -3.80 3.14
N TYR A 60 -6.31 -3.21 2.41
CA TYR A 60 -4.89 -3.26 2.77
C TYR A 60 -4.63 -2.54 4.08
N ILE A 61 -5.23 -1.37 4.27
CA ILE A 61 -5.09 -0.60 5.49
C ILE A 61 -5.55 -1.43 6.70
N GLU A 62 -6.71 -2.11 6.57
CA GLU A 62 -7.21 -2.97 7.65
C GLU A 62 -6.32 -4.19 7.87
N TYR A 63 -5.83 -4.77 6.79
CA TYR A 63 -4.94 -5.92 6.87
C TYR A 63 -3.67 -5.60 7.67
N LEU A 64 -3.09 -4.42 7.44
CA LEU A 64 -1.86 -4.03 8.13
C LEU A 64 -2.04 -3.80 9.63
N LYS A 65 -3.27 -3.61 10.11
CA LYS A 65 -3.50 -3.41 11.55
C LYS A 65 -3.15 -4.64 12.38
N GLU A 66 -3.09 -5.81 11.76
CA GLU A 66 -2.62 -7.02 12.42
C GLU A 66 -1.12 -6.95 12.74
N TYR A 67 -0.40 -6.05 12.09
CA TYR A 67 1.04 -5.90 12.23
C TYR A 67 1.38 -4.60 12.94
N LYS A 68 0.71 -4.35 14.07
CA LYS A 68 0.97 -3.17 14.89
C LYS A 68 2.40 -3.24 15.44
N TYR A 69 3.14 -2.15 15.27
CA TYR A 69 4.52 -2.07 15.74
C TYR A 69 4.60 -2.47 17.22
N PRO A 70 5.55 -3.30 17.66
CA PRO A 70 6.74 -3.78 16.94
C PRO A 70 6.56 -5.02 16.07
N LYS A 71 5.35 -5.53 15.91
CA LYS A 71 5.10 -6.59 14.96
C LYS A 71 5.29 -6.08 13.54
N PHE A 72 5.62 -6.95 12.62
CA PHE A 72 5.82 -6.56 11.24
C PHE A 72 5.45 -7.69 10.29
N LEU A 73 5.04 -7.27 9.09
CA LEU A 73 4.86 -8.14 7.94
C LEU A 73 6.17 -8.15 7.16
N ASN A 74 6.72 -9.32 6.86
CA ASN A 74 7.93 -9.45 6.06
C ASN A 74 7.53 -9.83 4.65
N SER A 75 7.74 -8.92 3.69
CA SER A 75 7.30 -9.13 2.33
C SER A 75 8.15 -8.32 1.35
N TYR A 76 8.57 -8.96 0.26
CA TYR A 76 9.34 -8.33 -0.80
C TYR A 76 10.59 -7.60 -0.31
N GLY A 77 11.25 -8.16 0.72
CA GLY A 77 12.47 -7.56 1.27
C GLY A 77 12.23 -6.40 2.22
N TYR A 78 11.01 -6.23 2.69
CA TYR A 78 10.66 -5.15 3.62
C TYR A 78 9.97 -5.70 4.87
N LYS A 79 10.16 -5.00 5.99
CA LYS A 79 9.37 -5.16 7.20
C LYS A 79 8.38 -4.01 7.25
N ILE A 80 7.10 -4.33 7.34
CA ILE A 80 6.02 -3.34 7.28
C ILE A 80 5.23 -3.41 8.57
N SER A 81 5.03 -2.26 9.23
CA SER A 81 4.33 -2.18 10.50
C SER A 81 3.29 -1.06 10.46
N TYR A 82 2.26 -1.22 11.27
CA TYR A 82 1.24 -0.20 11.48
C TYR A 82 1.50 0.53 12.80
N ILE A 83 1.41 1.86 12.79
CA ILE A 83 1.58 2.69 13.98
C ILE A 83 0.33 3.56 14.12
N PRO A 84 -0.50 3.36 15.15
CA PRO A 84 -1.70 4.17 15.31
C PRO A 84 -1.38 5.60 15.77
N TYR A 85 -2.29 6.53 15.49
CA TYR A 85 -2.11 7.94 15.85
C TYR A 85 -2.11 8.21 17.37
N GLU A 86 -2.52 7.27 18.16
CA GLU A 86 -2.63 7.47 19.61
C GLU A 86 -1.30 7.80 20.29
N ASN A 87 -0.19 7.65 19.58
CA ASN A 87 1.14 7.95 20.08
C ASN A 87 1.67 9.28 19.53
N GLN A 88 0.83 10.28 19.41
CA GLN A 88 1.14 11.56 18.75
C GLN A 88 2.29 12.34 19.39
N ASN A 89 2.56 12.10 20.66
CA ASN A 89 3.61 12.83 21.38
C ASN A 89 4.97 12.14 21.29
N GLU A 90 5.06 11.01 20.62
CA GLU A 90 6.32 10.30 20.49
C GLU A 90 7.06 10.79 19.25
N THR A 91 8.37 10.95 19.41
CA THR A 91 9.24 11.28 18.29
C THR A 91 9.81 10.00 17.71
N ILE A 92 9.66 9.83 16.41
CA ILE A 92 10.21 8.67 15.70
C ILE A 92 11.42 9.14 14.91
N ILE A 93 12.57 8.51 15.17
CA ILE A 93 13.78 8.79 14.41
C ILE A 93 13.94 7.70 13.36
N LEU A 94 13.86 8.07 12.09
CA LEU A 94 13.93 7.12 10.99
C LEU A 94 15.38 6.85 10.60
N GLN A 95 15.67 5.60 10.29
CA GLN A 95 16.93 5.18 9.69
C GLN A 95 16.88 5.40 8.17
N GLU A 96 18.03 5.33 7.51
CA GLU A 96 18.09 5.54 6.06
C GLU A 96 17.24 4.55 5.27
N ASN A 97 17.08 3.33 5.78
CA ASN A 97 16.34 2.28 5.11
C ASN A 97 14.85 2.26 5.47
N GLN A 98 14.39 3.26 6.21
CA GLN A 98 13.01 3.31 6.68
C GLN A 98 12.25 4.45 6.04
N MET A 99 10.96 4.22 5.81
CA MET A 99 10.02 5.22 5.33
C MET A 99 8.75 5.15 6.15
N ILE A 100 8.14 6.30 6.39
CA ILE A 100 6.87 6.36 7.10
C ILE A 100 5.89 7.19 6.29
N SER A 101 4.65 6.74 6.24
CA SER A 101 3.58 7.46 5.55
C SER A 101 2.29 7.30 6.31
N GLY A 102 1.45 8.33 6.27
CA GLY A 102 0.11 8.23 6.83
C GLY A 102 -0.78 7.35 5.97
N ASN A 103 -1.69 6.62 6.60
CA ASN A 103 -2.63 5.79 5.86
C ASN A 103 -3.93 6.53 5.51
N ASN A 104 -4.00 7.82 5.85
CA ASN A 104 -5.14 8.73 5.61
C ASN A 104 -6.40 8.33 6.38
N VAL A 105 -6.29 7.47 7.37
CA VAL A 105 -7.42 7.02 8.18
C VAL A 105 -7.12 7.23 9.66
N ASP A 106 -6.19 6.45 10.24
CA ASP A 106 -6.03 6.42 11.69
C ASP A 106 -4.60 6.14 12.15
N GLY A 107 -3.62 6.18 11.26
CA GLY A 107 -2.25 5.89 11.66
C GLY A 107 -1.24 6.03 10.54
N PHE A 108 -0.10 5.42 10.78
CA PHE A 108 1.04 5.44 9.86
C PHE A 108 1.46 4.05 9.47
N ILE A 109 2.09 3.94 8.32
CA ILE A 109 2.72 2.71 7.86
C ILE A 109 4.22 2.93 7.85
N LEU A 110 4.94 2.12 8.60
CA LEU A 110 6.40 2.12 8.64
C LEU A 110 6.91 1.01 7.76
N SER A 111 7.77 1.34 6.82
CA SER A 111 8.38 0.36 5.92
C SER A 111 9.89 0.40 6.11
N GLU A 112 10.48 -0.75 6.38
CA GLU A 112 11.93 -0.88 6.54
C GLU A 112 12.48 -1.85 5.52
N ARG A 113 13.39 -1.38 4.70
CA ARG A 113 14.04 -2.23 3.71
C ARG A 113 15.12 -3.07 4.41
N VAL A 114 15.02 -4.40 4.29
CA VAL A 114 15.93 -5.32 4.97
C VAL A 114 16.73 -6.19 4.01
N SER A 115 16.47 -6.07 2.71
CA SER A 115 17.15 -6.86 1.70
C SER A 115 17.25 -6.05 0.41
N ASP A 116 18.33 -6.26 -0.33
CA ASP A 116 18.51 -5.63 -1.63
C ASP A 116 17.83 -6.39 -2.77
N GLU A 117 17.25 -7.54 -2.45
CA GLU A 117 16.60 -8.37 -3.46
C GLU A 117 15.13 -8.06 -3.64
#